data_cb0d0c786da0143b47c1f70f056d349d
#
_entry.id   cb0d0c786da0143b47c1f70f056d349d
#
_cell.length_a   1.000
_cell.length_b   1.000
_cell.length_c   1.000
_cell.angle_alpha   90.00
_cell.angle_beta   90.00
_cell.angle_gamma   90.00
#
_symmetry.space_group_name_H-M   'P 1'
#
loop_
_entity.id
_entity.type
_entity.pdbx_description
1 polymer ?
#
loop_
_entity_poly.entity_id
_entity_poly.type
_entity_poly.pdbx_seq_one_letter_code
_entity_poly.pdbx_strand_id
1 'polypeptide(L)'
;ITLNDVQSILTNYGVPGKVFNINLYKRAFIHRSYTKRPALENTKENIIIEDCPDDCLQLKQKSNERLEFLGDGVLECITKYYLYRRFPKENEGFMTEKKIALVKNESIGKLAYEMGLHKWYIISKHAEEKKIRTNLKKLGCLFESFLGALFLDFNKISIEDEDKWFKDVFVTGPGFQIAQIFVEKIFEQHIDWTALIKNDDNYKNILQVKVQKQFKITPDYLEISHDPDEGYRMGVYICLGQTIHGLEH
;
A
#
# COMPACT_ATOMS: atom_id res chain seq x y z
N ILE A 1 -11.57 5.12 -15.59
CA ILE A 1 -10.50 4.41 -16.29
C ILE A 1 -11.08 3.57 -17.42
N THR A 2 -10.48 3.58 -18.57
CA THR A 2 -10.87 2.83 -19.76
C THR A 2 -9.96 1.63 -19.97
N LEU A 3 -10.34 0.75 -20.92
CA LEU A 3 -9.51 -0.39 -21.33
C LEU A 3 -8.13 0.07 -21.82
N ASN A 4 -8.11 1.11 -22.65
CA ASN A 4 -6.88 1.65 -23.23
C ASN A 4 -5.94 2.24 -22.16
N ASP A 5 -6.50 2.89 -21.13
CA ASP A 5 -5.71 3.41 -20.01
C ASP A 5 -4.98 2.28 -19.28
N VAL A 6 -5.71 1.20 -18.96
CA VAL A 6 -5.11 0.03 -18.28
C VAL A 6 -4.05 -0.62 -19.16
N GLN A 7 -4.35 -0.84 -20.45
CA GLN A 7 -3.39 -1.44 -21.39
C GLN A 7 -2.11 -0.60 -21.49
N SER A 8 -2.24 0.73 -21.54
CA SER A 8 -1.09 1.63 -21.57
C SER A 8 -0.25 1.54 -20.30
N ILE A 9 -0.90 1.51 -19.11
CA ILE A 9 -0.20 1.33 -17.85
C ILE A 9 0.57 0.00 -17.85
N LEU A 10 -0.07 -1.09 -18.20
CA LEU A 10 0.55 -2.42 -18.22
C LEU A 10 1.76 -2.47 -19.16
N THR A 11 1.61 -1.95 -20.38
CA THR A 11 2.67 -1.94 -21.40
C THR A 11 3.87 -1.11 -20.95
N ASN A 12 3.65 0.05 -20.32
CA ASN A 12 4.72 0.90 -19.83
C ASN A 12 5.60 0.21 -18.77
N TYR A 13 5.04 -0.77 -18.08
CA TYR A 13 5.76 -1.54 -17.07
C TYR A 13 6.04 -2.99 -17.49
N GLY A 14 6.15 -3.23 -18.78
CA GLY A 14 6.66 -4.49 -19.34
C GLY A 14 5.69 -5.66 -19.30
N VAL A 15 4.43 -5.42 -18.98
CA VAL A 15 3.38 -6.43 -18.98
C VAL A 15 2.65 -6.39 -20.34
N PRO A 16 2.26 -7.54 -20.91
CA PRO A 16 1.42 -7.54 -22.10
C PRO A 16 0.18 -6.67 -21.91
N GLY A 17 -0.11 -5.80 -22.86
CA GLY A 17 -1.27 -4.90 -22.85
C GLY A 17 -2.62 -5.61 -23.01
N LYS A 18 -2.74 -6.85 -22.51
CA LYS A 18 -3.95 -7.66 -22.55
C LYS A 18 -4.71 -7.54 -21.23
N VAL A 19 -5.99 -7.21 -21.29
CA VAL A 19 -6.89 -7.13 -20.16
C VAL A 19 -8.03 -8.10 -20.40
N PHE A 20 -8.24 -9.05 -19.48
CA PHE A 20 -9.30 -10.05 -19.59
C PHE A 20 -10.60 -9.56 -18.95
N ASN A 21 -10.50 -8.85 -17.81
CA ASN A 21 -11.64 -8.32 -17.08
C ASN A 21 -11.40 -6.89 -16.61
N ILE A 22 -11.87 -5.94 -17.39
CA ILE A 22 -11.74 -4.49 -17.07
C ILE A 22 -12.47 -4.09 -15.76
N ASN A 23 -13.48 -4.87 -15.34
CA ASN A 23 -14.24 -4.54 -14.12
C ASN A 23 -13.40 -4.70 -12.85
N LEU A 24 -12.38 -5.58 -12.84
CA LEU A 24 -11.41 -5.69 -11.75
C LEU A 24 -10.68 -4.34 -11.56
N TYR A 25 -10.16 -3.79 -12.64
CA TYR A 25 -9.45 -2.51 -12.60
C TYR A 25 -10.40 -1.35 -12.28
N LYS A 26 -11.59 -1.30 -12.88
CA LYS A 26 -12.59 -0.29 -12.51
C LYS A 26 -12.88 -0.30 -11.01
N ARG A 27 -13.01 -1.50 -10.43
CA ARG A 27 -13.24 -1.66 -8.99
C ARG A 27 -12.03 -1.22 -8.15
N ALA A 28 -10.79 -1.45 -8.61
CA ALA A 28 -9.59 -1.02 -7.91
C ALA A 28 -9.56 0.50 -7.64
N PHE A 29 -10.23 1.29 -8.48
CA PHE A 29 -10.30 2.74 -8.35
C PHE A 29 -11.49 3.25 -7.52
N ILE A 30 -12.31 2.40 -6.90
CA ILE A 30 -13.46 2.82 -6.11
C ILE A 30 -13.10 2.86 -4.63
N HIS A 31 -12.89 4.07 -4.11
CA HIS A 31 -12.69 4.27 -2.68
C HIS A 31 -13.98 4.02 -1.88
N ARG A 32 -13.86 3.50 -0.65
CA ARG A 32 -15.01 3.22 0.21
C ARG A 32 -15.93 4.42 0.46
N SER A 33 -15.42 5.66 0.34
CA SER A 33 -16.25 6.85 0.48
C SER A 33 -17.29 7.00 -0.63
N TYR A 34 -17.14 6.28 -1.74
CA TYR A 34 -18.05 6.30 -2.88
C TYR A 34 -18.95 5.05 -2.93
N THR A 35 -19.09 4.34 -1.83
CA THR A 35 -19.97 3.17 -1.73
C THR A 35 -21.22 3.52 -0.91
N LYS A 36 -22.33 2.85 -1.21
CA LYS A 36 -23.53 2.90 -0.40
C LYS A 36 -23.21 2.51 1.04
N ARG A 37 -23.80 3.22 2.00
CA ARG A 37 -23.66 2.92 3.43
C ARG A 37 -24.95 2.29 3.94
N PRO A 38 -25.01 1.00 4.23
CA PRO A 38 -26.23 0.33 4.71
C PRO A 38 -26.81 0.99 5.98
N ALA A 39 -25.95 1.51 6.87
CA ALA A 39 -26.38 2.20 8.08
C ALA A 39 -27.19 3.49 7.81
N LEU A 40 -26.98 4.15 6.66
CA LEU A 40 -27.78 5.32 6.26
C LEU A 40 -29.13 4.92 5.65
N GLU A 41 -29.21 3.73 5.08
CA GLU A 41 -30.46 3.19 4.50
C GLU A 41 -31.40 2.65 5.60
N ASN A 42 -30.85 2.28 6.75
CA ASN A 42 -31.57 1.64 7.87
C ASN A 42 -31.85 2.56 9.07
N THR A 43 -31.42 3.82 9.03
CA THR A 43 -31.70 4.75 10.15
C THR A 43 -33.19 5.11 10.16
N LYS A 44 -33.83 4.90 11.33
CA LYS A 44 -35.22 5.27 11.59
C LYS A 44 -35.47 6.80 11.65
N GLU A 45 -34.43 7.58 11.42
CA GLU A 45 -34.52 9.03 11.30
C GLU A 45 -34.93 9.37 9.87
N ASN A 46 -35.79 10.38 9.70
CA ASN A 46 -36.29 10.88 8.41
C ASN A 46 -35.17 11.48 7.56
N ILE A 47 -34.17 10.66 7.19
CA ILE A 47 -33.11 11.08 6.28
C ILE A 47 -33.64 10.93 4.86
N ILE A 48 -33.86 12.05 4.20
CA ILE A 48 -34.16 12.09 2.77
C ILE A 48 -32.84 11.87 2.03
N ILE A 49 -32.73 10.74 1.33
CA ILE A 49 -31.60 10.50 0.44
C ILE A 49 -31.94 11.18 -0.90
N GLU A 50 -31.21 12.22 -1.21
CA GLU A 50 -31.29 12.90 -2.50
C GLU A 50 -30.93 11.96 -3.64
N ASP A 51 -31.60 12.12 -4.78
CA ASP A 51 -31.24 11.44 -6.01
C ASP A 51 -29.83 11.81 -6.45
N CYS A 52 -29.17 10.90 -7.17
CA CYS A 52 -27.83 11.16 -7.68
C CYS A 52 -27.89 12.33 -8.66
N PRO A 53 -27.14 13.44 -8.43
CA PRO A 53 -27.07 14.55 -9.37
C PRO A 53 -26.59 14.10 -10.75
N ASP A 54 -27.07 14.76 -11.81
CA ASP A 54 -26.78 14.37 -13.21
C ASP A 54 -25.27 14.41 -13.56
N ASP A 55 -24.50 15.26 -12.87
CA ASP A 55 -23.05 15.40 -13.03
C ASP A 55 -22.24 14.44 -12.14
N CYS A 56 -22.90 13.57 -11.36
CA CYS A 56 -22.27 12.64 -10.45
C CYS A 56 -22.43 11.17 -10.88
N LEU A 57 -21.42 10.37 -10.53
CA LEU A 57 -21.52 8.93 -10.68
C LEU A 57 -22.40 8.34 -9.56
N GLN A 58 -23.26 7.38 -9.90
CA GLN A 58 -24.01 6.65 -8.89
C GLN A 58 -23.10 5.92 -7.90
N LEU A 59 -23.49 5.90 -6.62
CA LEU A 59 -22.77 5.16 -5.59
C LEU A 59 -22.62 3.69 -5.98
N LYS A 60 -21.45 3.14 -5.70
CA LYS A 60 -21.12 1.73 -5.96
C LYS A 60 -21.45 0.86 -4.76
N GLN A 61 -21.65 -0.43 -5.00
CA GLN A 61 -21.94 -1.38 -3.92
C GLN A 61 -20.67 -1.88 -3.23
N LYS A 62 -19.58 -1.99 -3.98
CA LYS A 62 -18.33 -2.60 -3.51
C LYS A 62 -17.15 -1.64 -3.71
N SER A 63 -16.33 -1.48 -2.67
CA SER A 63 -15.09 -0.72 -2.70
C SER A 63 -13.90 -1.57 -3.20
N ASN A 64 -12.73 -0.94 -3.21
CA ASN A 64 -11.46 -1.57 -3.55
C ASN A 64 -10.78 -2.30 -2.38
N GLU A 65 -11.33 -2.25 -1.16
CA GLU A 65 -10.66 -2.74 0.06
C GLU A 65 -10.25 -4.23 -0.02
N ARG A 66 -11.06 -5.09 -0.65
CA ARG A 66 -10.69 -6.49 -0.82
C ARG A 66 -9.55 -6.71 -1.83
N LEU A 67 -9.49 -5.87 -2.87
CA LEU A 67 -8.37 -5.90 -3.83
C LEU A 67 -7.10 -5.34 -3.19
N GLU A 68 -7.20 -4.32 -2.36
CA GLU A 68 -6.11 -3.78 -1.54
C GLU A 68 -5.51 -4.87 -0.65
N PHE A 69 -6.36 -5.56 0.13
CA PHE A 69 -5.92 -6.66 1.00
C PHE A 69 -5.15 -7.75 0.25
N LEU A 70 -5.66 -8.16 -0.92
CA LEU A 70 -4.98 -9.16 -1.75
C LEU A 70 -3.66 -8.62 -2.33
N GLY A 71 -3.71 -7.40 -2.86
CA GLY A 71 -2.55 -6.78 -3.50
C GLY A 71 -1.40 -6.50 -2.54
N ASP A 72 -1.68 -6.15 -1.28
CA ASP A 72 -0.67 -6.01 -0.23
C ASP A 72 0.12 -7.32 -0.06
N GLY A 73 -0.58 -8.46 0.10
CA GLY A 73 0.07 -9.77 0.21
C GLY A 73 0.92 -10.15 -1.02
N VAL A 74 0.41 -9.85 -2.22
CA VAL A 74 1.13 -10.08 -3.48
C VAL A 74 2.38 -9.19 -3.56
N LEU A 75 2.25 -7.90 -3.24
CA LEU A 75 3.35 -6.94 -3.23
C LEU A 75 4.43 -7.34 -2.24
N GLU A 76 4.03 -7.73 -1.03
CA GLU A 76 4.97 -8.13 0.01
C GLU A 76 5.77 -9.37 -0.40
N CYS A 77 5.12 -10.39 -0.95
CA CYS A 77 5.78 -11.59 -1.44
C CYS A 77 6.78 -11.29 -2.56
N ILE A 78 6.35 -10.51 -3.57
CA ILE A 78 7.21 -10.12 -4.70
C ILE A 78 8.41 -9.32 -4.21
N THR A 79 8.20 -8.35 -3.31
CA THR A 79 9.27 -7.50 -2.79
C THR A 79 10.32 -8.32 -2.02
N LYS A 80 9.89 -9.24 -1.15
CA LYS A 80 10.79 -10.15 -0.44
C LYS A 80 11.60 -11.01 -1.40
N TYR A 81 10.95 -11.60 -2.39
CA TYR A 81 11.61 -12.41 -3.40
C TYR A 81 12.59 -11.61 -4.25
N TYR A 82 12.23 -10.40 -4.64
CA TYR A 82 13.10 -9.48 -5.37
C TYR A 82 14.36 -9.11 -4.57
N LEU A 83 14.21 -8.71 -3.31
CA LEU A 83 15.33 -8.37 -2.43
C LEU A 83 16.25 -9.57 -2.17
N TYR A 84 15.68 -10.75 -1.95
CA TYR A 84 16.43 -11.98 -1.77
C TYR A 84 17.34 -12.28 -2.98
N ARG A 85 16.84 -12.11 -4.19
CA ARG A 85 17.63 -12.30 -5.42
C ARG A 85 18.65 -11.18 -5.66
N ARG A 86 18.27 -9.94 -5.36
CA ARG A 86 19.10 -8.76 -5.62
C ARG A 86 20.28 -8.66 -4.67
N PHE A 87 20.12 -9.08 -3.44
CA PHE A 87 21.12 -8.95 -2.37
C PHE A 87 21.51 -10.32 -1.76
N PRO A 88 22.15 -11.21 -2.53
CA PRO A 88 22.39 -12.57 -2.10
C PRO A 88 23.42 -12.72 -0.97
N LYS A 89 24.14 -11.65 -0.62
CA LYS A 89 25.14 -11.64 0.45
C LYS A 89 24.65 -10.94 1.72
N GLU A 90 23.48 -10.30 1.67
CA GLU A 90 22.93 -9.54 2.78
C GLU A 90 22.10 -10.46 3.71
N ASN A 91 22.02 -10.05 4.97
CA ASN A 91 21.29 -10.80 5.99
C ASN A 91 19.79 -10.43 5.99
N GLU A 92 19.01 -11.17 6.77
CA GLU A 92 17.57 -10.97 6.92
C GLU A 92 17.20 -9.56 7.43
N GLY A 93 17.98 -9.02 8.40
CA GLY A 93 17.75 -7.68 8.94
C GLY A 93 17.82 -6.59 7.88
N PHE A 94 18.84 -6.64 7.01
CA PHE A 94 18.97 -5.73 5.88
C PHE A 94 17.77 -5.86 4.92
N MET A 95 17.41 -7.09 4.53
CA MET A 95 16.28 -7.31 3.63
C MET A 95 14.96 -6.83 4.22
N THR A 96 14.74 -7.04 5.50
CA THR A 96 13.53 -6.58 6.21
C THR A 96 13.46 -5.05 6.24
N GLU A 97 14.56 -4.37 6.54
CA GLU A 97 14.63 -2.91 6.52
C GLU A 97 14.33 -2.35 5.13
N LYS A 98 14.97 -2.88 4.08
CA LYS A 98 14.72 -2.41 2.71
C LYS A 98 13.31 -2.75 2.22
N LYS A 99 12.76 -3.91 2.63
CA LYS A 99 11.37 -4.24 2.37
C LYS A 99 10.44 -3.18 2.98
N ILE A 100 10.60 -2.84 4.25
CA ILE A 100 9.78 -1.82 4.91
C ILE A 100 9.87 -0.48 4.17
N ALA A 101 11.07 -0.05 3.79
CA ALA A 101 11.26 1.21 3.07
C ALA A 101 10.57 1.22 1.70
N LEU A 102 10.53 0.08 1.00
CA LEU A 102 9.90 -0.06 -0.32
C LEU A 102 8.36 -0.10 -0.25
N VAL A 103 7.80 -0.89 0.70
CA VAL A 103 6.35 -1.17 0.71
C VAL A 103 5.56 -0.31 1.69
N LYS A 104 6.19 0.60 2.45
CA LYS A 104 5.40 1.52 3.27
C LYS A 104 4.48 2.36 2.38
N ASN A 105 3.27 2.62 2.86
CA ASN A 105 2.22 3.26 2.08
C ASN A 105 2.64 4.59 1.43
N GLU A 106 3.50 5.38 2.09
CA GLU A 106 4.01 6.62 1.51
C GLU A 106 4.93 6.37 0.30
N SER A 107 5.74 5.33 0.34
CA SER A 107 6.65 4.99 -0.76
C SER A 107 5.87 4.48 -1.98
N ILE A 108 5.01 3.48 -1.79
CA ILE A 108 4.18 2.97 -2.89
C ILE A 108 3.13 4.00 -3.35
N GLY A 109 2.72 4.91 -2.45
CA GLY A 109 1.86 6.04 -2.80
C GLY A 109 2.53 7.05 -3.73
N LYS A 110 3.84 7.30 -3.56
CA LYS A 110 4.63 8.09 -4.53
C LYS A 110 4.65 7.42 -5.90
N LEU A 111 4.91 6.11 -5.95
CA LEU A 111 4.87 5.33 -7.18
C LEU A 111 3.51 5.44 -7.87
N ALA A 112 2.42 5.27 -7.12
CA ALA A 112 1.05 5.43 -7.63
C ALA A 112 0.80 6.83 -8.20
N TYR A 113 1.35 7.86 -7.56
CA TYR A 113 1.24 9.23 -8.02
C TYR A 113 2.01 9.45 -9.32
N GLU A 114 3.27 9.00 -9.39
CA GLU A 114 4.13 9.08 -10.59
C GLU A 114 3.54 8.31 -11.77
N MET A 115 2.93 7.15 -11.52
CA MET A 115 2.17 6.40 -12.52
C MET A 115 0.88 7.10 -12.96
N GLY A 116 0.46 8.17 -12.27
CA GLY A 116 -0.76 8.91 -12.58
C GLY A 116 -2.05 8.20 -12.16
N LEU A 117 -2.01 7.18 -11.30
CA LEU A 117 -3.20 6.40 -10.90
C LEU A 117 -4.26 7.27 -10.21
N HIS A 118 -3.85 8.30 -9.48
CA HIS A 118 -4.72 9.23 -8.77
C HIS A 118 -5.78 9.90 -9.67
N LYS A 119 -5.54 10.00 -10.98
CA LYS A 119 -6.45 10.64 -11.94
C LYS A 119 -7.78 9.92 -12.06
N TRP A 120 -7.78 8.60 -11.91
CA TRP A 120 -8.98 7.76 -12.04
C TRP A 120 -9.63 7.40 -10.71
N TYR A 121 -9.10 7.90 -9.57
CA TYR A 121 -9.61 7.55 -8.24
C TYR A 121 -11.03 8.10 -8.05
N ILE A 122 -12.00 7.22 -7.80
CA ILE A 122 -13.40 7.56 -7.56
C ILE A 122 -13.60 7.70 -6.06
N ILE A 123 -13.83 8.94 -5.61
CA ILE A 123 -13.98 9.31 -4.20
C ILE A 123 -15.18 10.25 -4.04
N SER A 124 -15.74 10.35 -2.83
CA SER A 124 -16.82 11.31 -2.54
C SER A 124 -16.30 12.75 -2.54
N LYS A 125 -17.19 13.72 -2.72
CA LYS A 125 -16.87 15.16 -2.63
C LYS A 125 -16.17 15.50 -1.30
N HIS A 126 -16.68 15.00 -0.19
CA HIS A 126 -16.07 15.20 1.13
C HIS A 126 -14.64 14.62 1.21
N ALA A 127 -14.37 13.46 0.59
CA ALA A 127 -13.03 12.89 0.52
C ALA A 127 -12.10 13.72 -0.38
N GLU A 128 -12.63 14.34 -1.46
CA GLU A 128 -11.89 15.27 -2.31
C GLU A 128 -11.48 16.52 -1.53
N GLU A 129 -12.42 17.12 -0.77
CA GLU A 129 -12.15 18.27 0.09
C GLU A 129 -11.07 17.98 1.15
N LYS A 130 -11.00 16.74 1.64
CA LYS A 130 -9.94 16.25 2.53
C LYS A 130 -8.65 15.85 1.80
N LYS A 131 -8.50 16.17 0.53
CA LYS A 131 -7.32 15.90 -0.30
C LYS A 131 -6.91 14.41 -0.34
N ILE A 132 -7.89 13.50 -0.24
CA ILE A 132 -7.63 12.04 -0.31
C ILE A 132 -6.97 11.65 -1.63
N ARG A 133 -7.30 12.30 -2.75
CA ARG A 133 -6.73 12.05 -4.07
C ARG A 133 -5.21 12.21 -4.14
N THR A 134 -4.62 13.05 -3.30
CA THR A 134 -3.18 13.32 -3.25
C THR A 134 -2.53 12.80 -1.97
N ASN A 135 -3.28 12.16 -1.09
CA ASN A 135 -2.75 11.58 0.13
C ASN A 135 -1.96 10.30 -0.19
N LEU A 136 -0.65 10.32 0.08
CA LEU A 136 0.25 9.22 -0.27
C LEU A 136 -0.15 7.89 0.37
N LYS A 137 -0.63 7.89 1.62
CA LYS A 137 -1.11 6.65 2.26
C LYS A 137 -2.29 6.04 1.51
N LYS A 138 -3.23 6.88 1.05
CA LYS A 138 -4.39 6.43 0.27
C LYS A 138 -4.04 6.05 -1.16
N LEU A 139 -3.03 6.66 -1.72
CA LEU A 139 -2.48 6.24 -3.01
C LEU A 139 -1.70 4.92 -2.91
N GLY A 140 -1.08 4.63 -1.76
CA GLY A 140 -0.53 3.31 -1.47
C GLY A 140 -1.60 2.22 -1.55
N CYS A 141 -2.71 2.40 -0.83
CA CYS A 141 -3.87 1.51 -0.90
C CYS A 141 -4.42 1.34 -2.33
N LEU A 142 -4.40 2.43 -3.11
CA LEU A 142 -4.81 2.38 -4.52
C LEU A 142 -3.85 1.54 -5.37
N PHE A 143 -2.54 1.66 -5.16
CA PHE A 143 -1.53 0.84 -5.83
C PHE A 143 -1.73 -0.64 -5.55
N GLU A 144 -1.88 -0.99 -4.27
CA GLU A 144 -2.16 -2.37 -3.84
C GLU A 144 -3.44 -2.90 -4.48
N SER A 145 -4.50 -2.10 -4.49
CA SER A 145 -5.76 -2.46 -5.16
C SER A 145 -5.60 -2.72 -6.65
N PHE A 146 -4.81 -1.90 -7.34
CA PHE A 146 -4.50 -2.08 -8.76
C PHE A 146 -3.70 -3.37 -8.99
N LEU A 147 -2.71 -3.64 -8.13
CA LEU A 147 -1.91 -4.86 -8.18
C LEU A 147 -2.76 -6.11 -7.93
N GLY A 148 -3.68 -6.05 -6.96
CA GLY A 148 -4.64 -7.12 -6.70
C GLY A 148 -5.56 -7.39 -7.89
N ALA A 149 -6.01 -6.33 -8.60
CA ALA A 149 -6.78 -6.48 -9.83
C ALA A 149 -5.97 -7.12 -10.95
N LEU A 150 -4.71 -6.71 -11.14
CA LEU A 150 -3.78 -7.28 -12.11
C LEU A 150 -3.54 -8.77 -11.85
N PHE A 151 -3.28 -9.13 -10.59
CA PHE A 151 -3.09 -10.52 -10.18
C PHE A 151 -4.29 -11.40 -10.53
N LEU A 152 -5.50 -10.96 -10.19
CA LEU A 152 -6.74 -11.70 -10.48
C LEU A 152 -7.04 -11.77 -11.98
N ASP A 153 -6.83 -10.68 -12.72
CA ASP A 153 -7.10 -10.62 -14.15
C ASP A 153 -6.30 -11.66 -14.93
N PHE A 154 -5.03 -11.81 -14.61
CA PHE A 154 -4.18 -12.80 -15.25
C PHE A 154 -4.37 -14.22 -14.70
N ASN A 155 -4.97 -14.38 -13.53
CA ASN A 155 -5.49 -15.67 -13.07
C ASN A 155 -6.86 -15.99 -13.67
N LYS A 156 -7.45 -15.09 -14.47
CA LYS A 156 -8.76 -15.22 -15.12
C LYS A 156 -9.92 -15.38 -14.14
N ILE A 157 -9.79 -14.81 -12.92
CA ILE A 157 -10.87 -14.80 -11.93
C ILE A 157 -11.76 -13.59 -12.19
N SER A 158 -13.07 -13.84 -12.42
CA SER A 158 -14.07 -12.78 -12.58
C SER A 158 -14.51 -12.21 -11.23
N ILE A 159 -14.85 -10.91 -11.20
CA ILE A 159 -15.51 -10.28 -10.03
C ILE A 159 -16.88 -10.94 -9.76
N GLU A 160 -17.57 -11.36 -10.81
CA GLU A 160 -18.89 -11.98 -10.72
C GLU A 160 -18.82 -13.38 -10.09
N ASP A 161 -17.65 -14.00 -10.13
CA ASP A 161 -17.39 -15.31 -9.54
C ASP A 161 -17.00 -15.23 -8.06
N GLU A 162 -17.06 -14.05 -7.42
CA GLU A 162 -16.67 -13.88 -6.00
C GLU A 162 -17.45 -14.83 -5.06
N ASP A 163 -18.70 -15.14 -5.37
CA ASP A 163 -19.51 -16.07 -4.58
C ASP A 163 -19.19 -17.55 -4.89
N LYS A 164 -18.50 -17.81 -6.00
CA LYS A 164 -18.02 -19.13 -6.43
C LYS A 164 -16.52 -19.30 -6.27
N TRP A 165 -15.86 -18.30 -5.76
CA TRP A 165 -14.40 -18.21 -5.68
C TRP A 165 -13.73 -19.44 -5.03
N PHE A 166 -14.43 -20.15 -4.14
CA PHE A 166 -13.92 -21.36 -3.53
C PHE A 166 -13.63 -22.48 -4.53
N LYS A 167 -14.30 -22.50 -5.68
CA LYS A 167 -14.04 -23.48 -6.73
C LYS A 167 -12.78 -23.16 -7.52
N ASP A 168 -12.44 -21.86 -7.62
CA ASP A 168 -11.38 -21.34 -8.48
C ASP A 168 -10.17 -20.82 -7.71
N VAL A 169 -10.23 -20.80 -6.36
CA VAL A 169 -9.15 -20.33 -5.48
C VAL A 169 -7.83 -21.04 -5.72
N PHE A 170 -7.87 -22.29 -6.14
CA PHE A 170 -6.68 -23.09 -6.40
C PHE A 170 -6.29 -23.16 -7.89
N VAL A 171 -7.00 -22.47 -8.75
CA VAL A 171 -6.60 -22.31 -10.15
C VAL A 171 -5.46 -21.29 -10.21
N THR A 172 -4.23 -21.80 -10.20
CA THR A 172 -3.05 -20.98 -10.38
C THR A 172 -2.89 -20.62 -11.86
N GLY A 173 -3.09 -19.34 -12.17
CA GLY A 173 -2.73 -18.77 -13.46
C GLY A 173 -1.39 -18.03 -13.39
N PRO A 174 -0.96 -17.36 -14.47
CA PRO A 174 0.28 -16.58 -14.52
C PRO A 174 0.20 -15.25 -13.77
N GLY A 175 -0.85 -14.99 -13.00
CA GLY A 175 -1.08 -13.70 -12.32
C GLY A 175 0.06 -13.29 -11.41
N PHE A 176 0.71 -14.22 -10.70
CA PHE A 176 1.85 -13.90 -9.85
C PHE A 176 3.07 -13.49 -10.68
N GLN A 177 3.40 -14.22 -11.74
CA GLN A 177 4.53 -13.90 -12.62
C GLN A 177 4.33 -12.54 -13.30
N ILE A 178 3.11 -12.25 -13.72
CA ILE A 178 2.77 -10.97 -14.35
C ILE A 178 2.86 -9.82 -13.33
N ALA A 179 2.31 -10.01 -12.13
CA ALA A 179 2.45 -9.05 -11.04
C ALA A 179 3.92 -8.81 -10.66
N GLN A 180 4.74 -9.87 -10.67
CA GLN A 180 6.17 -9.78 -10.41
C GLN A 180 6.88 -8.92 -11.47
N ILE A 181 6.66 -9.17 -12.75
CA ILE A 181 7.24 -8.37 -13.85
C ILE A 181 6.86 -6.89 -13.67
N PHE A 182 5.59 -6.62 -13.39
CA PHE A 182 5.07 -5.28 -13.20
C PHE A 182 5.76 -4.55 -12.02
N VAL A 183 5.82 -5.16 -10.85
CA VAL A 183 6.42 -4.56 -9.66
C VAL A 183 7.94 -4.38 -9.82
N GLU A 184 8.64 -5.40 -10.32
CA GLU A 184 10.08 -5.32 -10.54
C GLU A 184 10.43 -4.20 -11.52
N LYS A 185 9.65 -4.03 -12.59
CA LYS A 185 9.87 -2.96 -13.55
C LYS A 185 9.64 -1.58 -12.93
N ILE A 186 8.62 -1.42 -12.09
CA ILE A 186 8.38 -0.19 -11.34
C ILE A 186 9.56 0.12 -10.41
N PHE A 187 10.05 -0.87 -9.67
CA PHE A 187 11.18 -0.68 -8.77
C PHE A 187 12.45 -0.26 -9.53
N GLU A 188 12.74 -0.88 -10.69
CA GLU A 188 13.91 -0.52 -11.48
C GLU A 188 13.80 0.88 -12.12
N GLN A 189 12.59 1.34 -12.42
CA GLN A 189 12.37 2.64 -13.05
C GLN A 189 12.32 3.81 -12.06
N HIS A 190 11.76 3.59 -10.86
CA HIS A 190 11.41 4.68 -9.94
C HIS A 190 12.21 4.69 -8.65
N ILE A 191 12.90 3.60 -8.27
CA ILE A 191 13.65 3.55 -7.02
C ILE A 191 15.10 3.96 -7.24
N ASP A 192 15.54 4.97 -6.51
CA ASP A 192 16.98 5.26 -6.36
C ASP A 192 17.60 4.26 -5.39
N TRP A 193 18.12 3.17 -5.93
CA TRP A 193 18.75 2.10 -5.16
C TRP A 193 19.98 2.56 -4.39
N THR A 194 20.70 3.56 -4.90
CA THR A 194 21.88 4.10 -4.20
C THR A 194 21.46 4.83 -2.94
N ALA A 195 20.43 5.67 -3.04
CA ALA A 195 19.88 6.36 -1.89
C ALA A 195 19.26 5.37 -0.90
N LEU A 196 18.48 4.39 -1.38
CA LEU A 196 17.84 3.38 -0.54
C LEU A 196 18.85 2.54 0.27
N ILE A 197 20.00 2.20 -0.32
CA ILE A 197 21.04 1.41 0.36
C ILE A 197 21.80 2.27 1.36
N LYS A 198 22.09 3.53 1.03
CA LYS A 198 22.86 4.45 1.89
C LYS A 198 22.06 5.00 3.06
N ASN A 199 20.76 5.23 2.87
CA ASN A 199 19.90 5.77 3.91
C ASN A 199 19.45 4.65 4.83
N ASP A 200 20.02 4.64 6.02
CA ASP A 200 19.55 3.84 7.14
C ASP A 200 18.74 4.79 8.05
N ASP A 201 17.45 4.95 7.73
CA ASP A 201 16.53 5.83 8.47
C ASP A 201 16.04 5.18 9.78
N ASN A 202 16.50 3.98 10.10
CA ASN A 202 16.10 3.28 11.32
C ASN A 202 17.03 3.60 12.49
N TYR A 203 17.11 4.87 12.83
CA TYR A 203 17.96 5.37 13.91
C TYR A 203 17.76 4.66 15.24
N LYS A 204 16.51 4.25 15.55
CA LYS A 204 16.18 3.46 16.74
C LYS A 204 16.92 2.12 16.73
N ASN A 205 16.88 1.41 15.62
CA ASN A 205 17.56 0.11 15.47
C ASN A 205 19.08 0.27 15.48
N ILE A 206 19.62 1.30 14.80
CA ILE A 206 21.04 1.61 14.81
C ILE A 206 21.54 1.85 16.23
N LEU A 207 20.82 2.67 17.00
CA LEU A 207 21.15 2.95 18.40
C LEU A 207 21.10 1.67 19.23
N GLN A 208 20.01 0.90 19.10
CA GLN A 208 19.83 -0.37 19.82
C GLN A 208 20.98 -1.35 19.54
N VAL A 209 21.34 -1.56 18.28
CA VAL A 209 22.43 -2.44 17.89
C VAL A 209 23.79 -1.95 18.43
N LYS A 210 24.06 -0.64 18.38
CA LYS A 210 25.28 -0.05 18.94
C LYS A 210 25.36 -0.29 20.45
N VAL A 211 24.29 0.01 21.18
CA VAL A 211 24.22 -0.14 22.65
C VAL A 211 24.37 -1.62 23.03
N GLN A 212 23.67 -2.53 22.33
CA GLN A 212 23.78 -3.97 22.56
C GLN A 212 25.20 -4.49 22.31
N LYS A 213 25.86 -4.04 21.23
CA LYS A 213 27.25 -4.44 20.95
C LYS A 213 28.21 -3.96 22.02
N GLN A 214 28.09 -2.69 22.43
CA GLN A 214 29.04 -2.04 23.32
C GLN A 214 28.80 -2.41 24.80
N PHE A 215 27.54 -2.43 25.24
CA PHE A 215 27.19 -2.57 26.66
C PHE A 215 26.46 -3.85 27.00
N LYS A 216 26.05 -4.65 26.00
CA LYS A 216 25.30 -5.92 26.17
C LYS A 216 23.91 -5.72 26.81
N ILE A 217 23.33 -4.53 26.70
CA ILE A 217 22.00 -4.17 27.20
C ILE A 217 21.18 -3.54 26.08
N THR A 218 19.87 -3.45 26.29
CA THR A 218 18.93 -2.79 25.36
C THR A 218 18.56 -1.41 25.94
N PRO A 219 18.52 -0.34 25.11
CA PRO A 219 17.99 0.96 25.55
C PRO A 219 16.51 0.88 25.88
N ASP A 220 16.08 1.60 26.91
CA ASP A 220 14.68 1.81 27.24
C ASP A 220 14.15 3.07 26.55
N TYR A 221 12.91 3.00 26.05
CA TYR A 221 12.23 4.09 25.36
C TYR A 221 10.98 4.44 26.16
N LEU A 222 10.92 5.67 26.67
CA LEU A 222 9.81 6.16 27.48
C LEU A 222 9.16 7.37 26.81
N GLU A 223 7.83 7.39 26.80
CA GLU A 223 7.08 8.59 26.42
C GLU A 223 7.17 9.60 27.55
N ILE A 224 7.65 10.81 27.24
CA ILE A 224 7.77 11.91 28.20
C ILE A 224 6.52 12.75 28.16
N SER A 225 6.03 13.08 26.96
CA SER A 225 4.83 13.86 26.75
C SER A 225 4.23 13.59 25.37
N HIS A 226 2.94 13.85 25.26
CA HIS A 226 2.20 13.82 23.99
C HIS A 226 1.45 15.14 23.82
N ASP A 227 1.71 15.81 22.72
CA ASP A 227 0.95 16.98 22.29
C ASP A 227 0.17 16.62 21.02
N PRO A 228 -1.14 16.89 20.95
CA PRO A 228 -1.96 16.57 19.78
C PRO A 228 -1.50 17.22 18.47
N ASP A 229 -0.85 18.39 18.56
CA ASP A 229 -0.41 19.16 17.41
C ASP A 229 1.07 18.94 17.07
N GLU A 230 1.93 18.74 18.09
CA GLU A 230 3.38 18.58 17.95
C GLU A 230 3.82 17.11 17.96
N GLY A 231 2.96 16.18 18.43
CA GLY A 231 3.24 14.75 18.49
C GLY A 231 3.83 14.26 19.81
N TYR A 232 4.62 13.16 19.73
CA TYR A 232 5.20 12.52 20.92
C TYR A 232 6.62 13.00 21.18
N ARG A 233 6.91 13.31 22.44
CA ARG A 233 8.26 13.50 22.94
C ARG A 233 8.72 12.21 23.66
N MET A 234 9.80 11.63 23.15
CA MET A 234 10.31 10.34 23.63
C MET A 234 11.68 10.52 24.30
N GLY A 235 11.88 9.86 25.44
CA GLY A 235 13.17 9.72 26.06
C GLY A 235 13.82 8.37 25.74
N VAL A 236 15.13 8.37 25.54
CA VAL A 236 15.92 7.14 25.35
C VAL A 236 16.89 7.03 26.52
N TYR A 237 16.84 5.92 27.24
CA TYR A 237 17.63 5.71 28.47
C TYR A 237 18.52 4.47 28.32
N ILE A 238 19.76 4.60 28.75
CA ILE A 238 20.74 3.53 28.79
C ILE A 238 21.16 3.31 30.24
N CYS A 239 20.76 2.21 30.85
CA CYS A 239 21.06 1.87 32.23
C CYS A 239 22.36 1.06 32.31
N LEU A 240 23.43 1.67 32.81
CA LEU A 240 24.72 1.03 33.03
C LEU A 240 24.95 0.81 34.52
N GLY A 241 24.57 -0.36 35.03
CA GLY A 241 24.64 -0.64 36.48
C GLY A 241 23.65 0.23 37.25
N GLN A 242 24.19 1.05 38.20
CA GLN A 242 23.38 2.03 38.95
C GLN A 242 23.31 3.40 38.28
N THR A 243 23.96 3.59 37.13
CA THR A 243 24.00 4.86 36.42
C THR A 243 23.07 4.83 35.23
N ILE A 244 22.20 5.84 35.13
CA ILE A 244 21.27 6.01 34.01
C ILE A 244 21.83 7.13 33.13
N HIS A 245 22.07 6.83 31.86
CA HIS A 245 22.38 7.82 30.83
C HIS A 245 21.13 8.00 29.96
N GLY A 246 20.58 9.21 29.93
CA GLY A 246 19.39 9.55 29.17
C GLY A 246 19.64 10.66 28.15
N LEU A 247 18.97 10.59 27.02
CA LEU A 247 18.85 11.64 26.01
C LEU A 247 17.35 11.88 25.80
N GLU A 248 16.94 13.12 26.02
CA GLU A 248 15.58 13.59 25.72
C GLU A 248 15.55 14.29 24.38
N HIS A 249 14.56 13.99 23.54
CA HIS A 249 14.36 14.63 22.24
C HIS A 249 12.88 14.92 22.01
#